data_e63cc50f5883a3bd106eaeec9a8b5e04
#
_entry.id   e63cc50f5883a3bd106eaeec9a8b5e04
#
_cell.length_a   1.000
_cell.length_b   1.000
_cell.length_c   1.000
_cell.angle_alpha   90.00
_cell.angle_beta   90.00
_cell.angle_gamma   90.00
#
_symmetry.space_group_name_H-M   'P 1'
#
loop_
_entity.id
_entity.type
_entity.pdbx_description
1 polymer ?
#
loop_
_entity_poly.entity_id
_entity_poly.type
_entity_poly.pdbx_seq_one_letter_code
_entity_poly.pdbx_strand_id
1 'polypeptide(L)'
;RVVSEDEVDALESNRTLYRWGKRPRHFGGDDRLVRLFRKSAGHYEPRRVHESITIFGRIAQTSATINHHENLTYSKRVDKSNKYSQAKADDKFEKRNRASVLTLVVIFPVSFVQIYFFKGHFLDGADGILTSMNFAFYNFMKYAKLWELHRGRDDRN
;
A
#
# COMPACT_ATOMS: atom_id res chain seq x y z
N ARG A 1 -9.46 -26.75 -15.40
CA ARG A 1 -10.91 -26.76 -15.69
C ARG A 1 -11.22 -25.37 -16.21
N VAL A 2 -11.48 -25.25 -17.51
CA VAL A 2 -11.90 -23.99 -18.11
C VAL A 2 -13.32 -23.73 -17.57
N VAL A 3 -13.44 -22.68 -16.76
CA VAL A 3 -14.76 -22.20 -16.32
C VAL A 3 -15.44 -21.64 -17.57
N SER A 4 -16.63 -22.08 -17.88
CA SER A 4 -17.36 -21.60 -19.05
C SER A 4 -17.50 -20.07 -18.96
N GLU A 5 -17.27 -19.38 -20.08
CA GLU A 5 -17.23 -17.90 -20.15
C GLU A 5 -18.50 -17.22 -19.62
N ASP A 6 -19.62 -17.94 -19.55
CA ASP A 6 -20.92 -17.38 -19.17
C ASP A 6 -21.20 -17.32 -17.67
N GLU A 7 -20.33 -17.91 -16.82
CA GLU A 7 -20.59 -18.02 -15.39
C GLU A 7 -19.76 -17.09 -14.49
N VAL A 8 -18.77 -16.36 -15.04
CA VAL A 8 -17.80 -15.60 -14.23
C VAL A 8 -17.63 -14.18 -14.75
N ASP A 9 -17.79 -13.21 -13.86
CA ASP A 9 -17.68 -11.81 -14.18
C ASP A 9 -16.29 -11.24 -13.92
N ALA A 10 -15.53 -11.85 -13.00
CA ALA A 10 -14.18 -11.44 -12.66
C ALA A 10 -13.30 -12.62 -12.23
N LEU A 11 -11.99 -12.49 -12.46
CA LEU A 11 -10.97 -13.46 -12.04
C LEU A 11 -10.01 -12.83 -11.04
N GLU A 12 -9.91 -13.48 -9.87
CA GLU A 12 -8.94 -13.17 -8.84
C GLU A 12 -7.71 -14.06 -9.01
N SER A 13 -6.53 -13.45 -9.11
CA SER A 13 -5.24 -14.14 -9.26
C SER A 13 -4.37 -13.93 -8.04
N ASN A 14 -3.50 -14.88 -7.74
CA ASN A 14 -2.43 -14.68 -6.79
C ASN A 14 -1.38 -13.74 -7.39
N ARG A 15 -0.87 -12.80 -6.58
CA ARG A 15 0.26 -11.96 -6.94
C ARG A 15 1.42 -12.23 -5.99
N THR A 16 2.54 -12.63 -6.55
CA THR A 16 3.80 -12.80 -5.81
C THR A 16 4.68 -11.60 -6.06
N LEU A 17 5.08 -10.92 -4.99
CA LEU A 17 5.97 -9.77 -5.06
C LEU A 17 7.42 -10.23 -5.14
N TYR A 18 8.19 -9.63 -6.05
CA TYR A 18 9.65 -9.75 -6.13
C TYR A 18 10.26 -8.37 -5.94
N ARG A 19 11.25 -8.26 -5.04
CA ARG A 19 12.02 -7.04 -4.83
C ARG A 19 13.48 -7.30 -5.10
N TRP A 20 14.11 -6.42 -5.89
CA TRP A 20 15.53 -6.58 -6.28
C TRP A 20 15.85 -8.01 -6.76
N GLY A 21 14.96 -8.60 -7.55
CA GLY A 21 15.09 -9.94 -8.09
C GLY A 21 14.87 -11.09 -7.11
N LYS A 22 14.51 -10.81 -5.86
CA LYS A 22 14.28 -11.83 -4.82
C LYS A 22 12.84 -11.86 -4.36
N ARG A 23 12.33 -13.05 -4.08
CA ARG A 23 11.06 -13.21 -3.38
C ARG A 23 11.27 -12.90 -1.89
N PRO A 24 10.54 -11.95 -1.30
CA PRO A 24 10.63 -11.69 0.13
C PRO A 24 10.22 -12.91 0.96
N ARG A 25 10.85 -13.05 2.13
CA ARG A 25 10.55 -14.12 3.10
C ARG A 25 9.60 -13.66 4.20
N HIS A 26 9.35 -12.34 4.30
CA HIS A 26 8.44 -11.77 5.28
C HIS A 26 6.99 -12.21 5.04
N PHE A 27 6.16 -12.13 6.09
CA PHE A 27 4.76 -12.50 6.03
C PHE A 27 3.97 -11.49 5.17
N GLY A 28 3.17 -11.97 4.23
CA GLY A 28 2.33 -11.13 3.36
C GLY A 28 3.03 -10.63 2.09
N GLY A 29 4.05 -11.35 1.59
CA GLY A 29 4.66 -11.10 0.28
C GLY A 29 3.76 -11.47 -0.89
N ASP A 30 2.72 -12.25 -0.64
CA ASP A 30 1.72 -12.66 -1.63
C ASP A 30 0.37 -12.05 -1.25
N ASP A 31 -0.35 -11.55 -2.22
CA ASP A 31 -1.72 -11.08 -2.09
C ASP A 31 -2.59 -11.58 -3.25
N ARG A 32 -3.90 -11.42 -3.10
CA ARG A 32 -4.86 -11.76 -4.14
C ARG A 32 -5.47 -10.50 -4.70
N LEU A 33 -5.60 -10.45 -6.02
CA LEU A 33 -6.12 -9.29 -6.73
C LEU A 33 -7.01 -9.72 -7.87
N VAL A 34 -8.14 -9.03 -8.02
CA VAL A 34 -8.91 -9.06 -9.25
C VAL A 34 -8.15 -8.27 -10.31
N ARG A 35 -7.82 -8.92 -11.44
CA ARG A 35 -7.09 -8.30 -12.55
C ARG A 35 -7.81 -8.39 -13.89
N LEU A 36 -8.70 -9.35 -14.00
CA LEU A 36 -9.53 -9.53 -15.20
C LEU A 36 -10.98 -9.44 -14.77
N PHE A 37 -11.76 -8.60 -15.43
CA PHE A 37 -13.20 -8.51 -15.21
C PHE A 37 -13.91 -8.01 -16.46
N ARG A 38 -15.17 -8.38 -16.60
CA ARG A 38 -16.03 -7.88 -17.68
C ARG A 38 -16.29 -6.40 -17.44
N LYS A 39 -16.14 -5.56 -18.45
CA LYS A 39 -16.36 -4.12 -18.36
C LYS A 39 -17.76 -3.75 -17.85
N SER A 40 -18.75 -4.59 -18.14
CA SER A 40 -20.13 -4.46 -17.67
C SER A 40 -20.31 -4.83 -16.19
N ALA A 41 -19.38 -5.60 -15.62
CA ALA A 41 -19.49 -6.15 -14.26
C ALA A 41 -18.59 -5.44 -13.22
N GLY A 42 -17.90 -4.36 -13.58
CA GLY A 42 -17.08 -3.66 -12.62
C GLY A 42 -16.53 -2.33 -13.13
N HIS A 43 -16.10 -1.52 -12.19
CA HIS A 43 -15.44 -0.26 -12.46
C HIS A 43 -14.37 0.06 -11.41
N TYR A 44 -13.43 0.92 -11.79
CA TYR A 44 -12.46 1.48 -10.86
C TYR A 44 -13.07 2.65 -10.10
N GLU A 45 -12.94 2.64 -8.77
CA GLU A 45 -13.29 3.79 -7.98
C GLU A 45 -12.17 4.85 -8.05
N PRO A 46 -12.51 6.13 -8.31
CA PRO A 46 -11.54 7.20 -8.31
C PRO A 46 -11.02 7.43 -6.89
N ARG A 47 -9.79 7.01 -6.61
CA ARG A 47 -9.09 7.28 -5.34
C ARG A 47 -7.74 7.91 -5.64
N ARG A 48 -7.29 8.81 -4.76
CA ARG A 48 -5.98 9.47 -4.90
C ARG A 48 -4.81 8.48 -4.80
N VAL A 49 -5.00 7.41 -4.03
CA VAL A 49 -4.00 6.35 -3.81
C VAL A 49 -4.73 5.03 -3.66
N HIS A 50 -4.23 4.01 -4.33
CA HIS A 50 -4.81 2.66 -4.36
C HIS A 50 -6.22 2.64 -4.96
N GLU A 51 -6.27 2.64 -6.29
CA GLU A 51 -7.51 2.36 -7.03
C GLU A 51 -8.11 1.05 -6.52
N SER A 52 -9.35 1.08 -6.11
CA SER A 52 -10.13 -0.11 -5.79
C SER A 52 -11.05 -0.45 -6.94
N ILE A 53 -11.23 -1.75 -7.16
CA ILE A 53 -12.16 -2.25 -8.16
C ILE A 53 -13.42 -2.69 -7.43
N THR A 54 -14.57 -2.17 -7.84
CA THR A 54 -15.88 -2.66 -7.40
C THR A 54 -16.40 -3.61 -8.46
N ILE A 55 -16.70 -4.85 -8.08
CA ILE A 55 -17.23 -5.88 -8.97
C ILE A 55 -18.68 -6.16 -8.59
N PHE A 56 -19.54 -6.14 -9.61
CA PHE A 56 -20.93 -6.55 -9.53
C PHE A 56 -21.04 -7.90 -10.22
N GLY A 57 -21.09 -8.99 -9.45
CA GLY A 57 -21.23 -10.32 -10.01
C GLY A 57 -20.31 -11.37 -9.38
N ARG A 58 -20.12 -12.46 -10.09
CA ARG A 58 -19.39 -13.62 -9.58
C ARG A 58 -17.89 -13.51 -9.82
N ILE A 59 -17.12 -13.59 -8.73
CA ILE A 59 -15.65 -13.65 -8.78
C ILE A 59 -15.21 -15.11 -8.67
N ALA A 60 -14.43 -15.57 -9.64
CA ALA A 60 -13.78 -16.89 -9.56
C ALA A 60 -12.28 -16.72 -9.27
N GLN A 61 -11.70 -17.71 -8.61
CA GLN A 61 -10.28 -17.79 -8.37
C GLN A 61 -9.58 -18.56 -9.49
N THR A 62 -8.45 -18.04 -9.96
CA THR A 62 -7.59 -18.77 -10.88
C THR A 62 -6.31 -19.24 -10.17
N SER A 63 -5.77 -20.38 -10.62
CA SER A 63 -4.46 -20.86 -10.19
C SER A 63 -3.28 -20.07 -10.79
N ALA A 64 -3.56 -19.20 -11.75
CA ALA A 64 -2.54 -18.34 -12.35
C ALA A 64 -1.93 -17.40 -11.31
N THR A 65 -0.61 -17.26 -11.35
CA THR A 65 0.14 -16.34 -10.46
C THR A 65 0.74 -15.23 -11.29
N ILE A 66 0.57 -13.99 -10.81
CA ILE A 66 1.17 -12.81 -11.40
C ILE A 66 2.45 -12.49 -10.63
N ASN A 67 3.60 -12.58 -11.30
CA ASN A 67 4.87 -12.17 -10.72
C ASN A 67 5.02 -10.64 -10.86
N HIS A 68 5.01 -9.94 -9.73
CA HIS A 68 5.17 -8.49 -9.69
C HIS A 68 6.61 -8.13 -9.29
N HIS A 69 7.41 -7.72 -10.27
CA HIS A 69 8.79 -7.31 -10.06
C HIS A 69 8.89 -5.83 -9.73
N GLU A 70 9.17 -5.51 -8.47
CA GLU A 70 9.40 -4.14 -8.02
C GLU A 70 10.92 -3.82 -8.05
N ASN A 71 11.40 -3.37 -9.22
CA ASN A 71 12.82 -3.04 -9.46
C ASN A 71 13.09 -1.54 -9.26
N LEU A 72 12.47 -0.93 -8.26
CA LEU A 72 12.71 0.47 -7.95
C LEU A 72 14.04 0.66 -7.20
N THR A 73 14.83 1.65 -7.62
CA THR A 73 15.95 2.13 -6.81
C THR A 73 15.43 2.68 -5.48
N TYR A 74 16.29 2.73 -4.46
CA TYR A 74 15.89 3.27 -3.15
C TYR A 74 15.42 4.73 -3.24
N SER A 75 16.09 5.56 -4.05
CA SER A 75 15.67 6.94 -4.31
C SER A 75 14.25 7.02 -4.85
N LYS A 76 13.94 6.28 -5.92
CA LYS A 76 12.58 6.24 -6.49
C LYS A 76 11.53 5.73 -5.49
N ARG A 77 11.94 4.86 -4.57
CA ARG A 77 11.07 4.35 -3.50
C ARG A 77 10.76 5.44 -2.47
N VAL A 78 11.77 6.22 -2.07
CA VAL A 78 11.59 7.38 -1.19
C VAL A 78 10.70 8.44 -1.84
N ASP A 79 10.92 8.76 -3.13
CA ASP A 79 10.08 9.70 -3.88
C ASP A 79 8.61 9.26 -3.93
N LYS A 80 8.39 7.98 -4.19
CA LYS A 80 7.05 7.37 -4.17
C LYS A 80 6.42 7.50 -2.78
N SER A 81 7.17 7.20 -1.72
CA SER A 81 6.71 7.33 -0.33
C SER A 81 6.37 8.77 0.01
N ASN A 82 7.17 9.74 -0.47
CA ASN A 82 6.90 11.15 -0.28
C ASN A 82 5.59 11.59 -0.94
N LYS A 83 5.36 11.22 -2.21
CA LYS A 83 4.11 11.51 -2.92
C LYS A 83 2.88 10.87 -2.25
N TYR A 84 2.99 9.60 -1.89
CA TYR A 84 1.87 8.88 -1.27
C TYR A 84 1.57 9.35 0.15
N SER A 85 2.59 9.76 0.91
CA SER A 85 2.38 10.34 2.24
C SER A 85 1.63 11.66 2.17
N GLN A 86 1.85 12.48 1.11
CA GLN A 86 1.06 13.69 0.88
C GLN A 86 -0.41 13.38 0.64
N ALA A 87 -0.71 12.53 -0.35
CA ALA A 87 -2.09 12.15 -0.66
C ALA A 87 -2.83 11.59 0.56
N LYS A 88 -2.14 10.81 1.41
CA LYS A 88 -2.74 10.28 2.64
C LYS A 88 -2.88 11.30 3.76
N ALA A 89 -2.03 12.32 3.81
CA ALA A 89 -2.19 13.44 4.73
C ALA A 89 -3.42 14.29 4.34
N ASP A 90 -3.59 14.55 3.02
CA ASP A 90 -4.73 15.27 2.48
C ASP A 90 -6.05 14.52 2.78
N ASP A 91 -6.11 13.21 2.52
CA ASP A 91 -7.27 12.36 2.86
C ASP A 91 -7.63 12.43 4.36
N LYS A 92 -6.60 12.44 5.23
CA LYS A 92 -6.81 12.54 6.69
C LYS A 92 -7.27 13.93 7.10
N PHE A 93 -6.73 14.97 6.47
CA PHE A 93 -7.10 16.34 6.71
C PHE A 93 -8.57 16.62 6.33
N GLU A 94 -9.00 16.15 5.18
CA GLU A 94 -10.41 16.22 4.74
C GLU A 94 -11.36 15.51 5.73
N LYS A 95 -10.91 14.39 6.32
CA LYS A 95 -11.64 13.67 7.38
C LYS A 95 -11.52 14.32 8.77
N ARG A 96 -10.94 15.50 8.86
CA ARG A 96 -10.72 16.25 10.11
C ARG A 96 -9.88 15.50 11.16
N ASN A 97 -9.07 14.51 10.74
CA ASN A 97 -8.14 13.86 11.64
C ASN A 97 -7.01 14.84 12.01
N ARG A 98 -6.51 14.74 13.24
CA ARG A 98 -5.38 15.55 13.71
C ARG A 98 -4.19 14.67 14.09
N ALA A 99 -3.00 15.19 13.96
CA ALA A 99 -1.79 14.59 14.53
C ALA A 99 -1.45 15.31 15.85
N SER A 100 -1.06 14.57 16.88
CA SER A 100 -0.52 15.12 18.11
C SER A 100 1.01 15.06 18.11
N VAL A 101 1.65 15.83 18.98
CA VAL A 101 3.11 15.76 19.19
C VAL A 101 3.52 14.33 19.55
N LEU A 102 2.75 13.68 20.43
CA LEU A 102 3.00 12.29 20.81
C LEU A 102 2.94 11.36 19.59
N THR A 103 1.97 11.56 18.68
CA THR A 103 1.90 10.80 17.44
C THR A 103 3.18 10.96 16.62
N LEU A 104 3.69 12.19 16.47
CA LEU A 104 4.92 12.45 15.71
C LEU A 104 6.15 11.78 16.31
N VAL A 105 6.25 11.72 17.63
CA VAL A 105 7.37 11.07 18.33
C VAL A 105 7.32 9.56 18.20
N VAL A 106 6.13 8.95 18.37
CA VAL A 106 6.02 7.49 18.49
C VAL A 106 5.78 6.77 17.16
N ILE A 107 5.25 7.44 16.15
CA ILE A 107 4.79 6.76 14.92
C ILE A 107 5.92 6.08 14.17
N PHE A 108 7.11 6.68 14.12
CA PHE A 108 8.27 6.11 13.44
C PHE A 108 8.74 4.82 14.14
N PRO A 109 9.13 4.83 15.43
CA PRO A 109 9.62 3.62 16.10
C PRO A 109 8.54 2.53 16.16
N VAL A 110 7.28 2.87 16.42
CA VAL A 110 6.18 1.90 16.45
C VAL A 110 6.00 1.26 15.08
N SER A 111 5.97 2.04 14.00
CA SER A 111 5.84 1.50 12.64
C SER A 111 7.04 0.63 12.25
N PHE A 112 8.25 1.03 12.64
CA PHE A 112 9.44 0.22 12.38
C PHE A 112 9.35 -1.14 13.08
N VAL A 113 9.07 -1.16 14.38
CA VAL A 113 8.94 -2.39 15.17
C VAL A 113 7.84 -3.28 14.61
N GLN A 114 6.68 -2.70 14.30
CA GLN A 114 5.56 -3.43 13.72
C GLN A 114 5.94 -4.14 12.40
N ILE A 115 6.61 -3.43 11.50
CA ILE A 115 6.93 -3.96 10.18
C ILE A 115 8.12 -4.91 10.27
N TYR A 116 9.19 -4.51 10.95
CA TYR A 116 10.41 -5.30 11.00
C TYR A 116 10.22 -6.62 11.75
N PHE A 117 9.59 -6.59 12.92
CA PHE A 117 9.41 -7.79 13.75
C PHE A 117 8.08 -8.50 13.47
N PHE A 118 6.93 -7.82 13.60
CA PHE A 118 5.64 -8.49 13.51
C PHE A 118 5.24 -8.90 12.10
N LYS A 119 5.73 -8.21 11.06
CA LYS A 119 5.54 -8.63 9.67
C LYS A 119 6.71 -9.49 9.14
N GLY A 120 7.71 -9.78 9.95
CA GLY A 120 8.78 -10.69 9.64
C GLY A 120 9.83 -10.16 8.66
N HIS A 121 9.92 -8.84 8.46
CA HIS A 121 10.92 -8.26 7.55
C HIS A 121 12.37 -8.51 7.97
N PHE A 122 12.62 -8.88 9.24
CA PHE A 122 13.95 -9.30 9.69
C PHE A 122 14.46 -10.55 8.94
N LEU A 123 13.57 -11.38 8.38
CA LEU A 123 13.92 -12.54 7.56
C LEU A 123 14.52 -12.17 6.20
N ASP A 124 14.32 -10.93 5.76
CA ASP A 124 14.81 -10.43 4.48
C ASP A 124 16.18 -9.74 4.59
N GLY A 125 16.82 -9.79 5.77
CA GLY A 125 18.15 -9.20 6.00
C GLY A 125 18.17 -7.67 5.76
N ALA A 126 19.17 -7.19 5.02
CA ALA A 126 19.33 -5.77 4.71
C ALA A 126 18.12 -5.20 3.93
N ASP A 127 17.54 -5.96 3.00
CA ASP A 127 16.36 -5.54 2.24
C ASP A 127 15.15 -5.32 3.16
N GLY A 128 15.03 -6.13 4.21
CA GLY A 128 14.01 -5.99 5.23
C GLY A 128 14.18 -4.74 6.09
N ILE A 129 15.42 -4.41 6.48
CA ILE A 129 15.74 -3.17 7.20
C ILE A 129 15.36 -1.97 6.34
N LEU A 130 15.87 -1.89 5.10
CA LEU A 130 15.61 -0.79 4.18
C LEU A 130 14.10 -0.60 3.94
N THR A 131 13.37 -1.70 3.76
CA THR A 131 11.92 -1.65 3.56
C THR A 131 11.21 -1.14 4.82
N SER A 132 11.56 -1.65 6.00
CA SER A 132 10.93 -1.27 7.26
C SER A 132 11.19 0.20 7.61
N MET A 133 12.42 0.68 7.39
CA MET A 133 12.79 2.09 7.57
C MET A 133 11.99 3.00 6.62
N ASN A 134 11.88 2.63 5.35
CA ASN A 134 11.11 3.41 4.38
C ASN A 134 9.61 3.47 4.74
N PHE A 135 9.01 2.39 5.22
CA PHE A 135 7.62 2.37 5.68
C PHE A 135 7.42 3.18 6.96
N ALA A 136 8.35 3.08 7.91
CA ALA A 136 8.30 3.87 9.14
C ALA A 136 8.41 5.38 8.81
N PHE A 137 9.31 5.73 7.91
CA PHE A 137 9.48 7.11 7.43
C PHE A 137 8.25 7.60 6.65
N TYR A 138 7.66 6.76 5.80
CA TYR A 138 6.39 7.07 5.14
C TYR A 138 5.28 7.40 6.14
N ASN A 139 5.14 6.61 7.21
CA ASN A 139 4.15 6.86 8.25
C ASN A 139 4.45 8.16 9.01
N PHE A 140 5.71 8.44 9.32
CA PHE A 140 6.12 9.70 9.92
C PHE A 140 5.77 10.90 9.02
N MET A 141 6.20 10.88 7.76
CA MET A 141 5.90 11.95 6.80
C MET A 141 4.40 12.22 6.67
N LYS A 142 3.58 11.19 6.63
CA LYS A 142 2.12 11.32 6.56
C LYS A 142 1.55 12.14 7.72
N TYR A 143 2.00 11.89 8.94
CA TYR A 143 1.52 12.63 10.12
C TYR A 143 2.19 13.99 10.28
N ALA A 144 3.45 14.13 9.88
CA ALA A 144 4.13 15.43 9.85
C ALA A 144 3.43 16.40 8.88
N LYS A 145 3.13 15.94 7.66
CA LYS A 145 2.37 16.73 6.67
C LYS A 145 0.95 17.04 7.13
N LEU A 146 0.29 16.10 7.81
CA LEU A 146 -1.03 16.35 8.41
C LEU A 146 -0.96 17.45 9.48
N TRP A 147 0.10 17.43 10.30
CA TRP A 147 0.36 18.48 11.29
C TRP A 147 0.57 19.85 10.62
N GLU A 148 1.39 19.88 9.57
CA GLU A 148 1.69 21.09 8.79
C GLU A 148 0.43 21.68 8.15
N LEU A 149 -0.44 20.85 7.56
CA LEU A 149 -1.72 21.29 6.97
C LEU A 149 -2.63 21.98 7.98
N HIS A 150 -2.69 21.47 9.22
CA HIS A 150 -3.49 22.11 10.27
C HIS A 150 -2.88 23.43 10.73
N ARG A 151 -1.57 23.49 10.92
CA ARG A 151 -0.85 24.70 11.33
C ARG A 151 -1.00 25.83 10.29
N GLY A 152 -0.79 25.53 9.00
CA GLY A 152 -0.96 26.50 7.93
C GLY A 152 -2.39 27.00 7.72
N ARG A 153 -3.39 26.31 8.31
CA ARG A 153 -4.78 26.80 8.35
C ARG A 153 -5.04 27.71 9.54
N ASP A 154 -4.47 27.36 10.70
CA ASP A 154 -4.60 28.17 11.91
C ASP A 154 -3.91 29.55 11.75
N ASP A 155 -2.79 29.62 11.02
CA ASP A 155 -2.07 30.86 10.72
C ASP A 155 -2.80 31.78 9.72
N ARG A 156 -3.88 31.31 9.06
CA ARG A 156 -4.67 32.08 8.06
C ARG A 156 -6.05 32.53 8.56
N ASN A 157 -6.40 32.21 9.81
CA ASN A 157 -7.62 32.66 10.50
C ASN A 157 -7.28 33.62 11.63
#